data_fc320c1b8b456a5cd3f8b1e1c73ab228
#
_entry.id   fc320c1b8b456a5cd3f8b1e1c73ab228
#
_cell.length_a   1.000
_cell.length_b   1.000
_cell.length_c   1.000
_cell.angle_alpha   90.00
_cell.angle_beta   90.00
_cell.angle_gamma   90.00
#
_symmetry.space_group_name_H-M   'P 1'
#
loop_
_entity.id
_entity.type
_entity.pdbx_description
1 polymer ?
#
loop_
_entity_poly.entity_id
_entity_poly.type
_entity_poly.pdbx_seq_one_letter_code
_entity_poly.pdbx_strand_id
1 'polypeptide(L)'
;MTIEQYDSLPGKEGVKYELDAGVLITVLASPSLFHNMIRDRLGMKLYAFAEERKLGLVSWETDFQLSEATVRIPDLSFIRAERLQGLDPHKRPQGAPDLAIEIASPSDKPDDLARKAQQYLAAGAHAVWVLYPEARLAYLYRRGERIEVRDESQSLDNAELLPGFSVALSAIFGS
;
A
#
# COMPACT_ATOMS: atom_id res chain seq x y z
N MET A 1 -13.76 -18.30 -3.09
CA MET A 1 -12.42 -18.96 -3.10
C MET A 1 -11.86 -18.90 -1.70
N THR A 2 -11.23 -19.99 -1.22
CA THR A 2 -10.50 -20.00 0.05
C THR A 2 -9.05 -19.57 -0.14
N ILE A 3 -8.33 -19.34 0.96
CA ILE A 3 -6.89 -19.00 0.92
C ILE A 3 -6.09 -20.16 0.31
N GLU A 4 -6.39 -21.41 0.65
CA GLU A 4 -5.69 -22.58 0.10
C GLU A 4 -5.88 -22.70 -1.43
N GLN A 5 -7.08 -22.39 -1.90
CA GLN A 5 -7.36 -22.34 -3.35
C GLN A 5 -6.60 -21.19 -4.01
N TYR A 6 -6.53 -20.03 -3.36
CA TYR A 6 -5.76 -18.88 -3.83
C TYR A 6 -4.26 -19.22 -3.90
N ASP A 7 -3.71 -19.85 -2.88
CA ASP A 7 -2.30 -20.24 -2.82
C ASP A 7 -1.92 -21.32 -3.84
N SER A 8 -2.91 -22.09 -4.31
CA SER A 8 -2.72 -23.10 -5.34
C SER A 8 -2.82 -22.56 -6.78
N LEU A 9 -3.10 -21.26 -6.94
CA LEU A 9 -3.20 -20.67 -8.28
C LEU A 9 -1.85 -20.74 -9.01
N PRO A 10 -1.86 -21.12 -10.30
CA PRO A 10 -0.62 -21.14 -11.07
C PRO A 10 -0.12 -19.71 -11.25
N GLY A 11 1.16 -19.49 -11.00
CA GLY A 11 1.82 -18.25 -11.37
C GLY A 11 1.70 -18.02 -12.87
N LYS A 12 1.25 -16.84 -13.28
CA LYS A 12 1.16 -16.44 -14.68
C LYS A 12 1.93 -15.15 -14.87
N GLU A 13 2.87 -15.16 -15.79
CA GLU A 13 3.67 -13.99 -16.11
C GLU A 13 2.78 -12.79 -16.47
N GLY A 14 3.07 -11.64 -15.88
CA GLY A 14 2.33 -10.40 -16.09
C GLY A 14 0.95 -10.36 -15.43
N VAL A 15 0.63 -11.31 -14.54
CA VAL A 15 -0.65 -11.35 -13.80
C VAL A 15 -0.39 -11.41 -12.31
N LYS A 16 -1.05 -10.51 -11.58
CA LYS A 16 -1.16 -10.56 -10.12
C LYS A 16 -2.57 -10.94 -9.74
N TYR A 17 -2.69 -11.66 -8.66
CA TYR A 17 -3.98 -12.03 -8.11
C TYR A 17 -4.16 -11.36 -6.75
N GLU A 18 -5.35 -10.83 -6.52
CA GLU A 18 -5.84 -10.45 -5.19
C GLU A 18 -7.08 -11.28 -4.85
N LEU A 19 -7.37 -11.42 -3.58
CA LEU A 19 -8.59 -12.05 -3.10
C LEU A 19 -9.39 -11.02 -2.31
N ASP A 20 -10.62 -10.75 -2.73
CA ASP A 20 -11.51 -9.78 -2.11
C ASP A 20 -12.76 -10.47 -1.58
N ALA A 21 -12.81 -10.71 -0.27
CA ALA A 21 -13.92 -11.41 0.38
C ALA A 21 -14.29 -12.73 -0.34
N GLY A 22 -13.29 -13.52 -0.73
CA GLY A 22 -13.45 -14.77 -1.43
C GLY A 22 -13.64 -14.67 -2.96
N VAL A 23 -13.64 -13.47 -3.51
CA VAL A 23 -13.70 -13.23 -4.96
C VAL A 23 -12.29 -13.01 -5.50
N LEU A 24 -11.89 -13.82 -6.48
CA LEU A 24 -10.60 -13.65 -7.16
C LEU A 24 -10.65 -12.41 -8.05
N ILE A 25 -9.70 -11.52 -7.84
CA ILE A 25 -9.44 -10.37 -8.68
C ILE A 25 -8.14 -10.59 -9.43
N THR A 26 -8.19 -10.47 -10.74
CA THR A 26 -7.01 -10.54 -11.60
C THR A 26 -6.57 -9.13 -11.94
N VAL A 27 -5.37 -8.78 -11.52
CA VAL A 27 -4.74 -7.50 -11.82
C VAL A 27 -3.68 -7.74 -12.89
N LEU A 28 -3.78 -7.04 -14.01
CA LEU A 28 -2.72 -7.08 -15.02
C LEU A 28 -1.49 -6.36 -14.45
N ALA A 29 -0.40 -7.09 -14.29
CA ALA A 29 0.84 -6.56 -13.76
C ALA A 29 1.61 -5.77 -14.84
N SER A 30 0.95 -4.77 -15.43
CA SER A 30 1.58 -3.86 -16.38
C SER A 30 1.20 -2.42 -16.05
N PRO A 31 1.66 -1.92 -14.87
CA PRO A 31 1.44 -0.52 -14.53
C PRO A 31 2.14 0.38 -15.56
N SER A 32 1.56 1.56 -15.81
CA SER A 32 2.18 2.53 -16.70
C SER A 32 3.55 2.98 -16.16
N LEU A 33 4.42 3.46 -17.05
CA LEU A 33 5.69 4.06 -16.62
C LEU A 33 5.47 5.18 -15.61
N PHE A 34 4.43 5.98 -15.80
CA PHE A 34 4.06 7.06 -14.89
C PHE A 34 3.71 6.56 -13.48
N HIS A 35 2.89 5.50 -13.38
CA HIS A 35 2.59 4.85 -12.11
C HIS A 35 3.87 4.37 -11.41
N ASN A 36 4.75 3.67 -12.12
CA ASN A 36 6.01 3.20 -11.58
C ASN A 36 6.92 4.35 -11.12
N MET A 37 6.99 5.44 -11.88
CA MET A 37 7.78 6.62 -11.48
C MET A 37 7.29 7.22 -10.16
N ILE A 38 5.99 7.32 -9.95
CA ILE A 38 5.40 7.84 -8.71
C ILE A 38 5.68 6.88 -7.56
N ARG A 39 5.41 5.58 -7.76
CA ARG A 39 5.67 4.55 -6.77
C ARG A 39 7.14 4.57 -6.33
N ASP A 40 8.05 4.57 -7.29
CA ASP A 40 9.47 4.47 -6.98
C ASP A 40 10.03 5.76 -6.37
N ARG A 41 9.56 6.95 -6.78
CA ARG A 41 9.92 8.23 -6.14
C ARG A 41 9.55 8.24 -4.66
N LEU A 42 8.33 7.80 -4.32
CA LEU A 42 7.88 7.74 -2.93
C LEU A 42 8.57 6.60 -2.19
N GLY A 43 8.62 5.40 -2.77
CA GLY A 43 9.20 4.22 -2.17
C GLY A 43 10.67 4.38 -1.80
N MET A 44 11.49 4.95 -2.69
CA MET A 44 12.91 5.20 -2.42
C MET A 44 13.12 6.20 -1.28
N LYS A 45 12.31 7.25 -1.18
CA LYS A 45 12.39 8.23 -0.09
C LYS A 45 11.98 7.61 1.25
N LEU A 46 10.90 6.83 1.26
CA LEU A 46 10.45 6.09 2.44
C LEU A 46 11.50 5.07 2.88
N TYR A 47 12.03 4.29 1.94
CA TYR A 47 13.03 3.27 2.21
C TYR A 47 14.30 3.88 2.82
N ALA A 48 14.87 4.89 2.18
CA ALA A 48 16.08 5.55 2.67
C ALA A 48 15.87 6.12 4.09
N PHE A 49 14.73 6.77 4.34
CA PHE A 49 14.41 7.33 5.63
C PHE A 49 14.21 6.26 6.72
N ALA A 50 13.47 5.20 6.40
CA ALA A 50 13.19 4.13 7.35
C ALA A 50 14.45 3.32 7.68
N GLU A 51 15.29 3.03 6.68
CA GLU A 51 16.53 2.28 6.84
C GLU A 51 17.56 3.04 7.68
N GLU A 52 17.79 4.33 7.37
CA GLU A 52 18.71 5.19 8.11
C GLU A 52 18.37 5.24 9.61
N ARG A 53 17.08 5.26 9.93
CA ARG A 53 16.57 5.39 11.30
C ARG A 53 16.18 4.07 11.96
N LYS A 54 16.32 2.96 11.22
CA LYS A 54 15.94 1.60 11.68
C LYS A 54 14.48 1.51 12.15
N LEU A 55 13.59 2.22 11.45
CA LEU A 55 12.17 2.28 11.81
C LEU A 55 11.39 1.03 11.42
N GLY A 56 11.84 0.32 10.39
CA GLY A 56 11.15 -0.86 9.88
C GLY A 56 11.50 -1.15 8.42
N LEU A 57 10.66 -1.94 7.79
CA LEU A 57 10.81 -2.38 6.40
C LEU A 57 9.83 -1.67 5.49
N VAL A 58 10.33 -1.08 4.42
CA VAL A 58 9.52 -0.66 3.26
C VAL A 58 9.62 -1.75 2.19
N SER A 59 8.49 -2.17 1.64
CA SER A 59 8.46 -3.16 0.57
C SER A 59 7.51 -2.76 -0.56
N TRP A 60 7.82 -3.28 -1.75
CA TRP A 60 7.04 -3.09 -2.97
C TRP A 60 6.22 -4.34 -3.23
N GLU A 61 4.94 -4.16 -3.53
CA GLU A 61 4.07 -5.21 -4.06
C GLU A 61 4.09 -6.54 -3.25
N THR A 62 4.25 -6.43 -1.94
CA THR A 62 4.17 -7.57 -1.03
C THR A 62 2.71 -7.89 -0.75
N ASP A 63 2.34 -9.15 -0.85
CA ASP A 63 0.99 -9.61 -0.55
C ASP A 63 0.77 -9.80 0.95
N PHE A 64 -0.39 -9.34 1.43
CA PHE A 64 -0.82 -9.43 2.83
C PHE A 64 -2.14 -10.17 2.91
N GLN A 65 -2.24 -11.13 3.82
CA GLN A 65 -3.51 -11.79 4.11
C GLN A 65 -4.25 -10.98 5.18
N LEU A 66 -5.25 -10.21 4.74
CA LEU A 66 -6.00 -9.31 5.62
C LEU A 66 -7.07 -10.02 6.44
N SER A 67 -7.59 -11.14 5.94
CA SER A 67 -8.59 -11.99 6.61
C SER A 67 -8.55 -13.41 6.05
N GLU A 68 -9.47 -14.26 6.52
CA GLU A 68 -9.64 -15.64 6.01
C GLU A 68 -10.05 -15.72 4.53
N ALA A 69 -10.47 -14.58 3.94
CA ALA A 69 -10.97 -14.53 2.56
C ALA A 69 -10.46 -13.31 1.79
N THR A 70 -9.43 -12.61 2.30
CA THR A 70 -8.94 -11.38 1.64
C THR A 70 -7.42 -11.35 1.65
N VAL A 71 -6.85 -11.23 0.45
CA VAL A 71 -5.43 -10.98 0.20
C VAL A 71 -5.30 -9.73 -0.67
N ARG A 72 -4.48 -8.78 -0.23
CA ARG A 72 -4.22 -7.54 -0.96
C ARG A 72 -2.72 -7.33 -1.17
N ILE A 73 -2.39 -6.65 -2.27
CA ILE A 73 -1.04 -6.33 -2.69
C ILE A 73 -0.93 -4.81 -2.86
N PRO A 74 -0.58 -4.05 -1.82
CA PRO A 74 -0.38 -2.62 -1.95
C PRO A 74 0.84 -2.31 -2.82
N ASP A 75 0.84 -1.20 -3.54
CA ASP A 75 1.98 -0.76 -4.35
C ASP A 75 3.24 -0.57 -3.49
N LEU A 76 3.07 -0.01 -2.28
CA LEU A 76 4.11 0.12 -1.27
C LEU A 76 3.53 -0.23 0.11
N SER A 77 4.36 -0.76 0.97
CA SER A 77 4.01 -1.01 2.36
C SER A 77 5.15 -0.65 3.31
N PHE A 78 4.80 -0.29 4.54
CA PHE A 78 5.76 -0.13 5.63
C PHE A 78 5.32 -0.97 6.83
N ILE A 79 6.26 -1.72 7.40
CA ILE A 79 6.08 -2.53 8.61
C ILE A 79 7.09 -2.05 9.63
N ARG A 80 6.63 -1.71 10.84
CA ARG A 80 7.50 -1.26 11.94
C ARG A 80 8.47 -2.34 12.39
N ALA A 81 9.65 -1.93 12.86
CA ALA A 81 10.73 -2.81 13.27
C ALA A 81 10.31 -3.82 14.35
N GLU A 82 9.49 -3.38 15.31
CA GLU A 82 9.00 -4.25 16.39
C GLU A 82 8.15 -5.41 15.85
N ARG A 83 7.40 -5.14 14.81
CA ARG A 83 6.52 -6.14 14.18
C ARG A 83 7.28 -7.15 13.33
N LEU A 84 8.37 -6.71 12.70
CA LEU A 84 9.21 -7.57 11.86
C LEU A 84 9.80 -8.74 12.65
N GLN A 85 10.10 -8.57 13.93
CA GLN A 85 10.68 -9.62 14.78
C GLN A 85 9.76 -10.84 14.93
N GLY A 86 8.46 -10.67 14.76
CA GLY A 86 7.46 -11.76 14.85
C GLY A 86 7.04 -12.36 13.51
N LEU A 87 7.58 -11.86 12.39
CA LEU A 87 7.21 -12.33 11.06
C LEU A 87 8.23 -13.37 10.53
N ASP A 88 7.69 -14.40 9.90
CA ASP A 88 8.48 -15.35 9.12
C ASP A 88 8.68 -14.74 7.71
N PRO A 89 9.95 -14.44 7.30
CA PRO A 89 10.21 -13.80 6.02
C PRO A 89 9.90 -14.68 4.80
N HIS A 90 9.63 -15.97 5.02
CA HIS A 90 9.28 -16.92 3.97
C HIS A 90 7.77 -17.14 3.83
N LYS A 91 6.96 -16.44 4.64
CA LYS A 91 5.50 -16.57 4.63
C LYS A 91 4.84 -15.24 4.36
N ARG A 92 3.65 -15.32 3.78
CA ARG A 92 2.78 -14.15 3.63
C ARG A 92 2.44 -13.60 5.02
N PRO A 93 2.67 -12.29 5.27
CA PRO A 93 2.27 -11.65 6.51
C PRO A 93 0.76 -11.75 6.74
N GLN A 94 0.39 -12.02 7.98
CA GLN A 94 -1.00 -12.01 8.45
C GLN A 94 -1.35 -10.61 8.98
N GLY A 95 -2.53 -10.10 8.64
CA GLY A 95 -2.94 -8.73 8.90
C GLY A 95 -2.35 -7.74 7.89
N ALA A 96 -2.70 -6.47 8.04
CA ALA A 96 -2.22 -5.40 7.16
C ALA A 96 -0.81 -4.94 7.53
N PRO A 97 -0.05 -4.28 6.62
CA PRO A 97 1.13 -3.51 7.01
C PRO A 97 0.72 -2.35 7.94
N ASP A 98 1.67 -1.72 8.61
CA ASP A 98 1.38 -0.55 9.44
C ASP A 98 0.96 0.66 8.59
N LEU A 99 1.57 0.83 7.41
CA LEU A 99 1.16 1.77 6.37
C LEU A 99 1.03 1.02 5.05
N ALA A 100 -0.14 1.07 4.43
CA ALA A 100 -0.36 0.65 3.05
C ALA A 100 -0.44 1.88 2.14
N ILE A 101 0.10 1.79 0.93
CA ILE A 101 0.06 2.86 -0.06
C ILE A 101 -0.41 2.26 -1.39
N GLU A 102 -1.46 2.85 -1.93
CA GLU A 102 -2.02 2.53 -3.25
C GLU A 102 -1.85 3.75 -4.16
N ILE A 103 -1.52 3.51 -5.41
CA ILE A 103 -1.38 4.55 -6.43
C ILE A 103 -2.41 4.27 -7.50
N ALA A 104 -3.40 5.14 -7.60
CA ALA A 104 -4.49 4.99 -8.55
C ALA A 104 -3.98 5.00 -9.99
N SER A 105 -4.43 4.04 -10.77
CA SER A 105 -4.31 4.00 -12.22
C SER A 105 -5.59 4.53 -12.88
N PRO A 106 -5.57 4.93 -14.17
CA PRO A 106 -6.78 5.40 -14.85
C PRO A 106 -7.91 4.38 -14.92
N SER A 107 -7.61 3.08 -14.75
CA SER A 107 -8.60 2.01 -14.74
C SER A 107 -9.21 1.73 -13.37
N ASP A 108 -8.65 2.29 -12.30
CA ASP A 108 -9.14 2.05 -10.95
C ASP A 108 -10.39 2.87 -10.67
N LYS A 109 -11.33 2.24 -9.97
CA LYS A 109 -12.53 2.95 -9.50
C LYS A 109 -12.26 3.49 -8.10
N PRO A 110 -12.62 4.77 -7.83
CA PRO A 110 -12.42 5.36 -6.50
C PRO A 110 -13.06 4.55 -5.36
N ASP A 111 -14.23 3.98 -5.60
CA ASP A 111 -14.93 3.14 -4.61
C ASP A 111 -14.16 1.85 -4.28
N ASP A 112 -13.48 1.25 -5.25
CA ASP A 112 -12.67 0.05 -5.03
C ASP A 112 -11.42 0.39 -4.21
N LEU A 113 -10.77 1.52 -4.47
CA LEU A 113 -9.63 2.01 -3.68
C LEU A 113 -10.05 2.38 -2.26
N ALA A 114 -11.19 3.05 -2.09
CA ALA A 114 -11.74 3.35 -0.77
C ALA A 114 -12.04 2.06 0.02
N ARG A 115 -12.60 1.04 -0.65
CA ARG A 115 -12.85 -0.28 -0.04
C ARG A 115 -11.55 -0.97 0.36
N LYS A 116 -10.51 -0.98 -0.48
CA LYS A 116 -9.18 -1.48 -0.12
C LYS A 116 -8.65 -0.77 1.13
N ALA A 117 -8.73 0.57 1.18
CA ALA A 117 -8.28 1.34 2.33
C ALA A 117 -8.99 0.91 3.63
N GLN A 118 -10.31 0.71 3.59
CA GLN A 118 -11.06 0.21 4.74
C GLN A 118 -10.66 -1.22 5.15
N GLN A 119 -10.38 -2.09 4.19
CA GLN A 119 -9.90 -3.44 4.47
C GLN A 119 -8.54 -3.45 5.17
N TYR A 120 -7.59 -2.63 4.72
CA TYR A 120 -6.30 -2.47 5.40
C TYR A 120 -6.48 -1.97 6.83
N LEU A 121 -7.30 -0.93 7.04
CA LEU A 121 -7.57 -0.40 8.38
C LEU A 121 -8.23 -1.44 9.29
N ALA A 122 -9.21 -2.19 8.78
CA ALA A 122 -9.90 -3.24 9.53
C ALA A 122 -8.93 -4.38 9.91
N ALA A 123 -7.94 -4.68 9.06
CA ALA A 123 -6.92 -5.70 9.29
C ALA A 123 -5.71 -5.22 10.11
N GLY A 124 -5.74 -3.99 10.63
CA GLY A 124 -4.76 -3.50 11.60
C GLY A 124 -3.81 -2.42 11.11
N ALA A 125 -3.94 -1.92 9.88
CA ALA A 125 -3.15 -0.79 9.44
C ALA A 125 -3.39 0.45 10.33
N HIS A 126 -2.34 1.21 10.58
CA HIS A 126 -2.44 2.52 11.25
C HIS A 126 -2.92 3.59 10.27
N ALA A 127 -2.42 3.54 9.05
CA ALA A 127 -2.76 4.48 8.01
C ALA A 127 -2.77 3.81 6.64
N VAL A 128 -3.53 4.40 5.72
CA VAL A 128 -3.49 4.07 4.29
C VAL A 128 -3.40 5.37 3.51
N TRP A 129 -2.46 5.45 2.58
CA TRP A 129 -2.37 6.55 1.64
C TRP A 129 -2.82 6.07 0.27
N VAL A 130 -3.75 6.79 -0.32
CA VAL A 130 -4.18 6.56 -1.70
C VAL A 130 -3.81 7.79 -2.52
N LEU A 131 -2.87 7.63 -3.44
CA LEU A 131 -2.43 8.70 -4.33
C LEU A 131 -3.22 8.65 -5.62
N TYR A 132 -3.72 9.81 -6.05
CA TYR A 132 -4.43 10.01 -7.31
C TYR A 132 -3.58 10.91 -8.22
N PRO A 133 -2.67 10.33 -9.04
CA PRO A 133 -1.71 11.11 -9.83
C PRO A 133 -2.35 12.08 -10.80
N GLU A 134 -3.39 11.66 -11.51
CA GLU A 134 -4.10 12.50 -12.48
C GLU A 134 -4.76 13.73 -11.85
N ALA A 135 -5.28 13.57 -10.63
CA ALA A 135 -5.88 14.66 -9.87
C ALA A 135 -4.85 15.43 -9.03
N ARG A 136 -3.61 14.94 -8.92
CA ARG A 136 -2.54 15.47 -8.06
C ARG A 136 -2.97 15.60 -6.59
N LEU A 137 -3.71 14.59 -6.11
CA LEU A 137 -4.25 14.51 -4.75
C LEU A 137 -3.74 13.25 -4.04
N ALA A 138 -3.72 13.31 -2.71
CA ALA A 138 -3.55 12.16 -1.84
C ALA A 138 -4.67 12.12 -0.80
N TYR A 139 -5.25 10.94 -0.61
CA TYR A 139 -6.25 10.66 0.42
C TYR A 139 -5.58 9.87 1.54
N LEU A 140 -5.60 10.41 2.74
CA LEU A 140 -4.99 9.81 3.92
C LEU A 140 -6.09 9.27 4.82
N TYR A 141 -6.09 7.96 4.99
CA TYR A 141 -7.05 7.24 5.82
C TYR A 141 -6.38 6.84 7.13
N ARG A 142 -7.07 7.06 8.26
CA ARG A 142 -6.69 6.57 9.59
C ARG A 142 -7.91 6.00 10.28
N ARG A 143 -7.67 5.07 11.19
CA ARG A 143 -8.78 4.41 11.89
C ARG A 143 -9.55 5.40 12.76
N GLY A 144 -10.87 5.49 12.56
CA GLY A 144 -11.76 6.34 13.36
C GLY A 144 -11.65 7.83 13.05
N GLU A 145 -10.87 8.22 12.05
CA GLU A 145 -10.71 9.61 11.64
C GLU A 145 -11.43 9.89 10.31
N ARG A 146 -11.65 11.17 10.04
CA ARG A 146 -12.11 11.61 8.72
C ARG A 146 -10.97 11.47 7.72
N ILE A 147 -11.32 11.19 6.47
CA ILE A 147 -10.35 11.17 5.37
C ILE A 147 -9.76 12.57 5.23
N GLU A 148 -8.45 12.67 5.34
CA GLU A 148 -7.72 13.89 5.04
C GLU A 148 -7.34 13.89 3.57
N VAL A 149 -7.63 14.97 2.86
CA VAL A 149 -7.26 15.16 1.44
C VAL A 149 -6.17 16.19 1.36
N ARG A 150 -5.07 15.86 0.69
CA ARG A 150 -3.94 16.75 0.44
C ARG A 150 -3.72 16.93 -1.05
N ASP A 151 -3.41 18.14 -1.45
CA ASP A 151 -3.03 18.48 -2.82
C ASP A 151 -1.50 18.59 -2.98
N GLU A 152 -1.04 18.82 -4.20
CA GLU A 152 0.38 18.87 -4.53
C GLU A 152 1.19 19.95 -3.81
N SER A 153 0.56 20.99 -3.27
CA SER A 153 1.22 22.03 -2.48
C SER A 153 1.60 21.56 -1.07
N GLN A 154 1.06 20.44 -0.65
CA GLN A 154 1.22 19.86 0.69
C GLN A 154 2.20 18.68 0.67
N SER A 155 2.53 18.17 1.86
CA SER A 155 3.45 17.05 2.01
C SER A 155 2.73 15.81 2.57
N LEU A 156 3.28 14.62 2.27
CA LEU A 156 2.96 13.39 2.97
C LEU A 156 3.84 13.26 4.21
N ASP A 157 3.21 12.98 5.33
CA ASP A 157 3.84 12.71 6.61
C ASP A 157 2.99 11.74 7.44
N ASN A 158 3.60 11.12 8.43
CA ASN A 158 2.93 10.38 9.49
C ASN A 158 3.86 10.34 10.70
N ALA A 159 3.66 11.27 11.63
CA ALA A 159 4.55 11.44 12.78
C ALA A 159 4.56 10.24 13.73
N GLU A 160 3.50 9.43 13.75
CA GLU A 160 3.40 8.24 14.60
C GLU A 160 4.22 7.07 14.04
N LEU A 161 4.11 6.80 12.74
CA LEU A 161 4.81 5.69 12.09
C LEU A 161 6.23 6.07 11.66
N LEU A 162 6.39 7.28 11.19
CA LEU A 162 7.59 7.79 10.52
C LEU A 162 7.96 9.16 11.08
N PRO A 163 8.36 9.24 12.37
CA PRO A 163 8.63 10.52 13.03
C PRO A 163 9.72 11.31 12.30
N GLY A 164 9.37 12.51 11.83
CA GLY A 164 10.24 13.39 11.07
C GLY A 164 10.27 13.13 9.55
N PHE A 165 9.56 12.13 9.04
CA PHE A 165 9.40 11.98 7.59
C PHE A 165 8.44 13.03 7.06
N SER A 166 8.84 13.69 5.97
CA SER A 166 7.98 14.57 5.20
C SER A 166 8.46 14.62 3.76
N VAL A 167 7.55 14.46 2.82
CA VAL A 167 7.84 14.56 1.40
C VAL A 167 6.77 15.36 0.68
N ALA A 168 7.15 16.39 -0.06
CA ALA A 168 6.22 17.19 -0.84
C ALA A 168 5.54 16.33 -1.93
N LEU A 169 4.21 16.42 -2.05
CA LEU A 169 3.46 15.72 -3.08
C LEU A 169 3.87 16.16 -4.49
N SER A 170 4.24 17.44 -4.68
CA SER A 170 4.81 17.93 -5.93
C SER A 170 6.10 17.18 -6.34
N ALA A 171 6.95 16.79 -5.38
CA ALA A 171 8.15 16.01 -5.65
C ALA A 171 7.85 14.54 -6.02
N ILE A 172 6.69 14.04 -5.62
CA ILE A 172 6.23 12.68 -5.95
C ILE A 172 5.55 12.67 -7.32
N PHE A 173 4.59 13.56 -7.56
CA PHE A 173 3.88 13.61 -8.84
C PHE A 173 4.77 14.13 -9.99
N GLY A 174 5.79 14.89 -9.67
CA GLY A 174 6.67 15.51 -10.67
C GLY A 174 6.05 16.76 -11.29
N SER A 175 6.82 17.44 -12.07
CA SER A 175 6.40 18.57 -12.91
C SER A 175 5.78 18.08 -14.22
#